data_193bfd42ebf18c8ed4f80f4ad1253f44
#
_entry.id   193bfd42ebf18c8ed4f80f4ad1253f44
#
_cell.length_a   1.000
_cell.length_b   1.000
_cell.length_c   1.000
_cell.angle_alpha   90.00
_cell.angle_beta   90.00
_cell.angle_gamma   90.00
#
_symmetry.space_group_name_H-M   'P 1'
#
loop_
_entity.id
_entity.type
_entity.pdbx_description
1 polymer ?
#
loop_
_entity_poly.entity_id
_entity_poly.type
_entity_poly.pdbx_seq_one_letter_code
_entity_poly.pdbx_strand_id
1 'polypeptide(L)'
;MSNLKISYVFFLIVFCFFTSCSAKKNNPCHDELLTANQLIKTNNNQTICFDTIDSYDLDFEDKKSLEIFGHLTFPDIKKDKYSAIILTHGAGGIRRYHSNYIDLLNKNGYAVFQIDHYTPRNIRYDKTFTKISGITFMIDAYKALEILKTHPMINKVGYVGWSQGGVGPILSHFPHVTKFINSNKYIFDAAISIYPYCGFTFPDKMPTNTPLLMITGDEDMLTPEQACRNLYSKFFKGDGKIKHISIENAHHGYDNPFLYFGFTLDNLPSLVVTNNDCTLTISKTGRIITLTNKDVSVPGASSELLDRCSIRGVKVKYNSEARKKTEEVLLNFLTKNQFN
;
A
#
# COMPACT_ATOMS: atom_id res chain seq x y z
N MET A 1 34.22 48.78 -22.97
CA MET A 1 33.86 47.53 -23.67
C MET A 1 34.31 46.34 -22.83
N SER A 2 33.59 45.96 -21.77
CA SER A 2 33.87 44.75 -20.97
C SER A 2 32.75 44.40 -20.00
N ASN A 3 31.49 44.38 -20.42
CA ASN A 3 30.39 43.99 -19.53
C ASN A 3 29.34 43.07 -20.20
N LEU A 4 29.72 42.31 -21.25
CA LEU A 4 28.76 41.51 -22.00
C LEU A 4 29.04 39.99 -22.01
N LYS A 5 29.97 39.46 -21.18
CA LYS A 5 30.32 38.02 -21.18
C LYS A 5 29.90 37.25 -19.92
N ILE A 6 29.43 37.90 -18.87
CA ILE A 6 29.06 37.21 -17.61
C ILE A 6 27.59 36.77 -17.61
N SER A 7 26.74 37.39 -18.40
CA SER A 7 25.30 37.12 -18.42
C SER A 7 24.93 35.81 -19.15
N TYR A 8 25.74 35.32 -20.08
CA TYR A 8 25.43 34.09 -20.86
C TYR A 8 25.77 32.79 -20.12
N VAL A 9 26.74 32.82 -19.20
CA VAL A 9 27.14 31.62 -18.44
C VAL A 9 26.11 31.32 -17.35
N PHE A 10 25.49 32.35 -16.76
CA PHE A 10 24.45 32.15 -15.72
C PHE A 10 23.13 31.66 -16.31
N PHE A 11 22.80 32.00 -17.56
CA PHE A 11 21.58 31.50 -18.22
C PHE A 11 21.69 30.05 -18.67
N LEU A 12 22.88 29.55 -18.98
CA LEU A 12 23.12 28.13 -19.36
C LEU A 12 23.09 27.19 -18.16
N ILE A 13 23.48 27.66 -16.97
CA ILE A 13 23.46 26.84 -15.75
C ILE A 13 22.04 26.69 -15.18
N VAL A 14 21.20 27.71 -15.33
CA VAL A 14 19.80 27.67 -14.88
C VAL A 14 18.93 26.81 -15.80
N PHE A 15 19.25 26.68 -17.09
CA PHE A 15 18.48 25.83 -18.03
C PHE A 15 18.74 24.34 -17.85
N CYS A 16 19.90 23.94 -17.31
CA CYS A 16 20.19 22.53 -17.01
C CYS A 16 19.51 22.00 -15.75
N PHE A 17 18.99 22.86 -14.87
CA PHE A 17 18.26 22.42 -13.67
C PHE A 17 16.76 22.11 -13.90
N PHE A 18 16.20 22.53 -15.04
CA PHE A 18 14.78 22.28 -15.37
C PHE A 18 14.53 21.18 -16.38
N THR A 19 15.55 20.69 -17.04
CA THR A 19 15.47 19.40 -17.76
C THR A 19 15.76 18.28 -16.77
N SER A 20 14.85 18.06 -15.83
CA SER A 20 14.77 16.80 -15.12
C SER A 20 14.64 15.71 -16.18
N CYS A 21 15.75 15.05 -16.49
CA CYS A 21 15.76 13.82 -17.28
C CYS A 21 14.85 12.83 -16.53
N SER A 22 13.58 12.81 -16.87
CA SER A 22 12.62 11.83 -16.42
C SER A 22 13.00 10.52 -17.10
N ALA A 23 13.99 9.82 -16.55
CA ALA A 23 14.22 8.44 -16.92
C ALA A 23 12.88 7.72 -16.69
N LYS A 24 12.21 7.28 -17.75
CA LYS A 24 11.14 6.30 -17.66
C LYS A 24 11.72 5.15 -16.86
N LYS A 25 11.11 4.85 -15.71
CA LYS A 25 11.44 3.60 -15.02
C LYS A 25 11.12 2.47 -16.00
N ASN A 26 12.13 1.76 -16.46
CA ASN A 26 11.91 0.63 -17.35
C ASN A 26 11.18 -0.46 -16.58
N ASN A 27 10.17 -1.05 -17.21
CA ASN A 27 9.55 -2.26 -16.70
C ASN A 27 10.55 -3.42 -16.91
N PRO A 28 11.08 -4.05 -15.84
CA PRO A 28 12.10 -5.10 -15.97
C PRO A 28 11.56 -6.38 -16.61
N CYS A 29 10.24 -6.54 -16.73
CA CYS A 29 9.65 -7.75 -17.29
C CYS A 29 9.80 -7.88 -18.81
N HIS A 30 10.21 -6.81 -19.50
CA HIS A 30 10.51 -6.85 -20.94
C HIS A 30 11.95 -7.25 -21.27
N ASP A 31 12.84 -7.26 -20.26
CA ASP A 31 14.22 -7.74 -20.41
C ASP A 31 14.22 -9.16 -19.82
N GLU A 32 14.57 -10.19 -20.58
CA GLU A 32 14.63 -11.65 -20.28
C GLU A 32 14.83 -12.07 -18.79
N LEU A 33 14.11 -11.45 -17.86
CA LEU A 33 14.18 -11.73 -16.45
C LEU A 33 13.22 -12.88 -16.09
N LEU A 34 13.64 -13.66 -15.12
CA LEU A 34 12.99 -14.87 -14.64
C LEU A 34 11.48 -14.70 -14.44
N THR A 35 10.69 -15.41 -15.18
CA THR A 35 9.25 -15.54 -14.94
C THR A 35 8.99 -16.29 -13.62
N ALA A 36 7.78 -16.16 -13.07
CA ALA A 36 7.37 -16.87 -11.86
C ALA A 36 7.60 -18.40 -11.91
N ASN A 37 7.64 -18.97 -13.11
CA ASN A 37 7.92 -20.39 -13.35
C ASN A 37 9.41 -20.77 -13.20
N GLN A 38 10.29 -19.79 -13.12
CA GLN A 38 11.75 -19.97 -13.00
C GLN A 38 12.25 -19.58 -11.61
N LEU A 39 11.42 -19.66 -10.57
CA LEU A 39 11.80 -19.39 -9.19
C LEU A 39 13.02 -20.24 -8.83
N ILE A 40 14.17 -19.59 -8.78
CA ILE A 40 15.44 -20.22 -8.46
C ILE A 40 15.39 -20.55 -6.96
N LYS A 41 15.81 -21.77 -6.59
CA LYS A 41 15.97 -22.23 -5.20
C LYS A 41 17.15 -21.53 -4.51
N THR A 42 17.17 -20.19 -4.56
CA THR A 42 18.24 -19.39 -3.97
C THR A 42 17.65 -18.36 -3.04
N ASN A 43 18.37 -18.01 -2.01
CA ASN A 43 18.08 -16.89 -1.11
C ASN A 43 18.74 -15.58 -1.62
N ASN A 44 18.95 -15.44 -2.92
CA ASN A 44 19.47 -14.22 -3.51
C ASN A 44 18.33 -13.24 -3.78
N ASN A 45 18.65 -11.95 -3.68
CA ASN A 45 17.71 -10.89 -4.06
C ASN A 45 17.37 -11.01 -5.56
N GLN A 46 16.09 -10.93 -5.87
CA GLN A 46 15.61 -11.14 -7.24
C GLN A 46 14.38 -10.28 -7.56
N THR A 47 14.23 -9.95 -8.84
CA THR A 47 13.00 -9.37 -9.37
C THR A 47 12.14 -10.48 -9.94
N ILE A 48 10.88 -10.55 -9.53
CA ILE A 48 9.91 -11.54 -9.98
C ILE A 48 8.80 -10.82 -10.73
N CYS A 49 8.62 -11.19 -12.00
CA CYS A 49 7.49 -10.75 -12.82
C CYS A 49 6.34 -11.74 -12.70
N PHE A 50 5.12 -11.23 -12.68
CA PHE A 50 3.93 -12.04 -12.54
C PHE A 50 2.68 -11.35 -13.08
N ASP A 51 1.73 -12.17 -13.51
CA ASP A 51 0.45 -11.70 -14.00
C ASP A 51 -0.50 -11.32 -12.87
N THR A 52 -1.16 -10.18 -13.06
CA THR A 52 -2.27 -9.71 -12.23
C THR A 52 -3.48 -9.37 -13.11
N ILE A 53 -4.61 -9.06 -12.47
CA ILE A 53 -5.80 -8.53 -13.15
C ILE A 53 -5.78 -7.01 -13.04
N ASP A 54 -5.72 -6.30 -14.17
CA ASP A 54 -5.75 -4.83 -14.17
C ASP A 54 -7.18 -4.33 -13.96
N SER A 55 -7.59 -4.32 -12.70
CA SER A 55 -8.93 -3.93 -12.30
C SER A 55 -8.93 -2.88 -11.18
N TYR A 56 -9.91 -1.98 -11.26
CA TYR A 56 -10.17 -0.98 -10.22
C TYR A 56 -11.03 -1.53 -9.07
N ASP A 57 -11.85 -2.55 -9.36
CA ASP A 57 -12.77 -3.23 -8.47
C ASP A 57 -12.62 -4.75 -8.56
N LEU A 58 -13.56 -5.50 -7.99
CA LEU A 58 -13.58 -6.98 -7.99
C LEU A 58 -14.53 -7.58 -9.03
N ASP A 59 -15.08 -6.77 -9.91
CA ASP A 59 -15.78 -7.21 -11.12
C ASP A 59 -14.73 -7.44 -12.22
N PHE A 60 -14.42 -8.71 -12.48
CA PHE A 60 -13.35 -9.09 -13.41
C PHE A 60 -13.86 -9.38 -14.84
N GLU A 61 -15.14 -9.19 -15.10
CA GLU A 61 -15.70 -9.31 -16.44
C GLU A 61 -14.97 -8.32 -17.38
N ASP A 62 -14.48 -8.83 -18.51
CA ASP A 62 -13.75 -8.07 -19.53
C ASP A 62 -12.44 -7.39 -19.07
N LYS A 63 -11.92 -7.73 -17.89
CA LYS A 63 -10.64 -7.18 -17.42
C LYS A 63 -9.45 -7.90 -18.05
N LYS A 64 -8.40 -7.12 -18.33
CA LYS A 64 -7.19 -7.63 -18.95
C LYS A 64 -6.19 -8.11 -17.90
N SER A 65 -5.41 -9.11 -18.28
CA SER A 65 -4.18 -9.43 -17.57
C SER A 65 -3.14 -8.31 -17.78
N LEU A 66 -2.38 -8.05 -16.74
CA LEU A 66 -1.25 -7.13 -16.75
C LEU A 66 -0.05 -7.82 -16.08
N GLU A 67 1.08 -7.84 -16.75
CA GLU A 67 2.32 -8.27 -16.12
C GLU A 67 2.90 -7.16 -15.26
N ILE A 68 3.10 -7.46 -13.97
CA ILE A 68 3.72 -6.56 -12.99
C ILE A 68 4.93 -7.25 -12.34
N PHE A 69 5.65 -6.55 -11.48
CA PHE A 69 6.80 -7.12 -10.79
C PHE A 69 6.90 -6.69 -9.33
N GLY A 70 7.69 -7.46 -8.60
CA GLY A 70 8.14 -7.13 -7.26
C GLY A 70 9.60 -7.51 -7.04
N HIS A 71 10.20 -6.88 -6.05
CA HIS A 71 11.58 -7.16 -5.64
C HIS A 71 11.57 -7.99 -4.37
N LEU A 72 12.05 -9.23 -4.46
CA LEU A 72 12.24 -10.13 -3.32
C LEU A 72 13.65 -9.94 -2.77
N THR A 73 13.73 -9.61 -1.49
CA THR A 73 14.98 -9.51 -0.75
C THR A 73 14.99 -10.49 0.41
N PHE A 74 16.13 -11.10 0.66
CA PHE A 74 16.32 -12.02 1.77
C PHE A 74 17.20 -11.42 2.87
N PRO A 75 17.00 -11.83 4.13
CA PRO A 75 17.88 -11.45 5.22
C PRO A 75 19.27 -12.14 5.06
N ASP A 76 20.30 -11.52 5.62
CA ASP A 76 21.65 -12.13 5.66
C ASP A 76 21.68 -13.39 6.54
N ILE A 77 20.74 -13.53 7.46
CA ILE A 77 20.60 -14.68 8.35
C ILE A 77 20.11 -15.88 7.53
N LYS A 78 20.96 -16.90 7.39
CA LYS A 78 20.59 -18.12 6.65
C LYS A 78 19.62 -18.99 7.44
N LYS A 79 18.53 -19.37 6.78
CA LYS A 79 17.50 -20.29 7.26
C LYS A 79 17.10 -21.26 6.15
N ASP A 80 16.54 -22.39 6.51
CA ASP A 80 15.95 -23.33 5.53
C ASP A 80 14.66 -22.76 4.92
N LYS A 81 13.90 -22.02 5.71
CA LYS A 81 12.66 -21.34 5.33
C LYS A 81 12.58 -19.97 5.96
N TYR A 82 11.96 -19.04 5.23
CA TYR A 82 11.72 -17.69 5.68
C TYR A 82 10.23 -17.37 5.72
N SER A 83 9.82 -16.58 6.68
CA SER A 83 8.57 -15.84 6.56
C SER A 83 8.81 -14.65 5.67
N ALA A 84 7.97 -14.44 4.65
CA ALA A 84 8.05 -13.32 3.73
C ALA A 84 6.96 -12.29 4.02
N ILE A 85 7.26 -11.03 3.80
CA ILE A 85 6.31 -9.93 3.95
C ILE A 85 6.15 -9.23 2.60
N ILE A 86 4.93 -9.23 2.07
CA ILE A 86 4.55 -8.43 0.92
C ILE A 86 4.39 -6.98 1.36
N LEU A 87 5.07 -6.04 0.70
CA LEU A 87 4.92 -4.61 0.92
C LEU A 87 4.20 -3.94 -0.25
N THR A 88 3.17 -3.14 0.08
CA THR A 88 2.44 -2.31 -0.87
C THR A 88 2.52 -0.85 -0.48
N HIS A 89 2.92 0.00 -1.43
CA HIS A 89 3.12 1.43 -1.21
C HIS A 89 1.80 2.21 -1.22
N GLY A 90 1.80 3.47 -0.77
CA GLY A 90 0.67 4.38 -0.89
C GLY A 90 0.61 5.10 -2.24
N ALA A 91 -0.31 6.07 -2.36
CA ALA A 91 -0.52 6.88 -3.58
C ALA A 91 0.72 7.64 -4.06
N GLY A 92 1.71 7.82 -3.20
CA GLY A 92 3.01 8.37 -3.56
C GLY A 92 3.89 7.47 -4.43
N GLY A 93 3.57 6.19 -4.60
CA GLY A 93 4.45 5.20 -5.20
C GLY A 93 5.55 4.73 -4.23
N ILE A 94 6.47 3.89 -4.72
CA ILE A 94 7.64 3.46 -3.93
C ILE A 94 8.51 4.67 -3.60
N ARG A 95 8.82 4.84 -2.32
CA ARG A 95 9.65 5.93 -1.79
C ARG A 95 10.82 5.38 -0.98
N ARG A 96 11.87 6.19 -0.85
CA ARG A 96 13.08 5.79 -0.12
C ARG A 96 12.81 5.34 1.32
N TYR A 97 11.79 5.87 1.99
CA TYR A 97 11.50 5.43 3.36
C TYR A 97 11.04 3.97 3.44
N HIS A 98 10.47 3.39 2.38
CA HIS A 98 10.15 1.96 2.35
C HIS A 98 11.41 1.09 2.45
N SER A 99 12.56 1.54 1.92
CA SER A 99 13.81 0.78 2.08
C SER A 99 14.22 0.62 3.55
N ASN A 100 13.90 1.61 4.40
CA ASN A 100 14.19 1.49 5.84
C ASN A 100 13.38 0.36 6.50
N TYR A 101 12.12 0.14 6.05
CA TYR A 101 11.31 -0.98 6.53
C TYR A 101 11.78 -2.32 5.94
N ILE A 102 12.26 -2.34 4.69
CA ILE A 102 12.89 -3.53 4.11
C ILE A 102 14.11 -3.92 4.94
N ASP A 103 15.01 -2.96 5.21
CA ASP A 103 16.20 -3.18 6.02
C ASP A 103 15.84 -3.63 7.44
N LEU A 104 14.82 -3.02 8.06
CA LEU A 104 14.34 -3.39 9.39
C LEU A 104 13.85 -4.86 9.41
N LEU A 105 13.03 -5.23 8.44
CA LEU A 105 12.46 -6.57 8.35
C LEU A 105 13.53 -7.62 8.03
N ASN A 106 14.42 -7.34 7.09
CA ASN A 106 15.53 -8.23 6.77
C ASN A 106 16.46 -8.43 7.98
N LYS A 107 16.82 -7.37 8.73
CA LYS A 107 17.61 -7.48 9.97
C LYS A 107 16.93 -8.34 11.04
N ASN A 108 15.59 -8.43 11.01
CA ASN A 108 14.82 -9.28 11.91
C ASN A 108 14.50 -10.67 11.31
N GLY A 109 15.14 -11.04 10.20
CA GLY A 109 15.10 -12.38 9.62
C GLY A 109 13.89 -12.68 8.75
N TYR A 110 13.17 -11.66 8.27
CA TYR A 110 12.07 -11.78 7.31
C TYR A 110 12.57 -11.55 5.89
N ALA A 111 12.11 -12.34 4.92
CA ALA A 111 12.19 -11.98 3.51
C ALA A 111 11.15 -10.90 3.19
N VAL A 112 11.44 -10.03 2.24
CA VAL A 112 10.53 -8.93 1.87
C VAL A 112 10.28 -8.93 0.38
N PHE A 113 9.02 -8.88 -0.03
CA PHE A 113 8.59 -8.77 -1.41
C PHE A 113 7.89 -7.43 -1.65
N GLN A 114 8.61 -6.44 -2.18
CA GLN A 114 8.06 -5.14 -2.49
C GLN A 114 7.48 -5.11 -3.90
N ILE A 115 6.16 -4.93 -4.04
CA ILE A 115 5.47 -4.85 -5.33
C ILE A 115 5.58 -3.42 -5.88
N ASP A 116 5.90 -3.27 -7.17
CA ASP A 116 5.75 -2.01 -7.92
C ASP A 116 4.41 -2.02 -8.67
N HIS A 117 3.38 -1.43 -8.04
CA HIS A 117 2.04 -1.35 -8.63
C HIS A 117 1.93 -0.31 -9.74
N TYR A 118 2.85 0.67 -9.80
CA TYR A 118 2.71 1.87 -10.60
C TYR A 118 3.49 1.83 -11.92
N THR A 119 4.75 1.38 -11.89
CA THR A 119 5.60 1.37 -13.10
C THR A 119 4.97 0.59 -14.25
N PRO A 120 4.42 -0.63 -14.06
CA PRO A 120 3.75 -1.37 -15.14
C PRO A 120 2.51 -0.68 -15.69
N ARG A 121 1.85 0.15 -14.86
CA ARG A 121 0.66 0.94 -15.23
C ARG A 121 1.00 2.35 -15.76
N ASN A 122 2.29 2.66 -15.99
CA ASN A 122 2.76 4.00 -16.39
C ASN A 122 2.36 5.11 -15.41
N ILE A 123 2.22 4.79 -14.12
CA ILE A 123 1.90 5.72 -13.05
C ILE A 123 3.19 6.08 -12.31
N ARG A 124 3.48 7.35 -12.13
CA ARG A 124 4.61 7.80 -11.30
C ARG A 124 4.19 8.06 -9.85
N TYR A 125 3.03 8.68 -9.67
CA TYR A 125 2.36 8.94 -8.40
C TYR A 125 0.89 9.27 -8.66
N ASP A 126 0.06 9.10 -7.66
CA ASP A 126 -1.37 9.42 -7.77
C ASP A 126 -1.79 10.48 -6.74
N LYS A 127 -1.73 11.75 -7.16
CA LYS A 127 -2.18 12.87 -6.32
C LYS A 127 -3.70 12.96 -6.19
N THR A 128 -4.42 12.22 -7.01
CA THR A 128 -5.89 12.20 -7.04
C THR A 128 -6.47 11.03 -6.24
N PHE A 129 -5.65 10.03 -5.88
CA PHE A 129 -6.07 8.77 -5.24
C PHE A 129 -7.08 7.95 -6.06
N THR A 130 -7.16 8.20 -7.37
CA THR A 130 -8.19 7.62 -8.25
C THR A 130 -7.65 6.88 -9.46
N LYS A 131 -6.34 6.83 -9.68
CA LYS A 131 -5.74 6.12 -10.83
C LYS A 131 -5.85 4.61 -10.68
N ILE A 132 -5.60 4.11 -9.49
CA ILE A 132 -5.91 2.75 -9.06
C ILE A 132 -6.56 2.79 -7.69
N SER A 133 -7.32 1.78 -7.33
CA SER A 133 -8.01 1.69 -6.04
C SER A 133 -7.19 0.94 -4.99
N GLY A 134 -7.59 1.00 -3.73
CA GLY A 134 -7.06 0.11 -2.69
C GLY A 134 -7.31 -1.37 -2.98
N ILE A 135 -8.35 -1.70 -3.78
CA ILE A 135 -8.64 -3.05 -4.25
C ILE A 135 -7.61 -3.51 -5.27
N THR A 136 -7.16 -2.64 -6.18
CA THR A 136 -6.08 -2.98 -7.13
C THR A 136 -4.81 -3.43 -6.39
N PHE A 137 -4.42 -2.71 -5.31
CA PHE A 137 -3.29 -3.13 -4.46
C PHE A 137 -3.51 -4.51 -3.85
N MET A 138 -4.75 -4.80 -3.41
CA MET A 138 -5.09 -6.09 -2.84
C MET A 138 -5.05 -7.22 -3.88
N ILE A 139 -5.55 -7.00 -5.10
CA ILE A 139 -5.49 -7.98 -6.20
C ILE A 139 -4.04 -8.35 -6.48
N ASP A 140 -3.18 -7.35 -6.68
CA ASP A 140 -1.75 -7.56 -6.93
C ASP A 140 -1.07 -8.32 -5.77
N ALA A 141 -1.42 -7.98 -4.51
CA ALA A 141 -0.88 -8.67 -3.35
C ALA A 141 -1.33 -10.14 -3.24
N TYR A 142 -2.56 -10.46 -3.64
CA TYR A 142 -3.01 -11.87 -3.69
C TYR A 142 -2.30 -12.65 -4.79
N LYS A 143 -2.00 -12.05 -5.95
CA LYS A 143 -1.20 -12.69 -6.99
C LYS A 143 0.23 -12.94 -6.53
N ALA A 144 0.83 -11.99 -5.82
CA ALA A 144 2.12 -12.18 -5.17
C ALA A 144 2.07 -13.28 -4.08
N LEU A 145 1.00 -13.34 -3.29
CA LEU A 145 0.80 -14.39 -2.29
C LEU A 145 0.80 -15.79 -2.93
N GLU A 146 0.09 -15.98 -4.06
CA GLU A 146 0.06 -17.24 -4.80
C GLU A 146 1.48 -17.70 -5.17
N ILE A 147 2.31 -16.78 -5.67
CA ILE A 147 3.70 -17.06 -6.05
C ILE A 147 4.57 -17.38 -4.85
N LEU A 148 4.53 -16.54 -3.81
CA LEU A 148 5.38 -16.74 -2.63
C LEU A 148 5.03 -18.03 -1.87
N LYS A 149 3.77 -18.45 -1.86
CA LYS A 149 3.36 -19.74 -1.26
C LYS A 149 3.89 -20.97 -2.01
N THR A 150 4.28 -20.81 -3.27
CA THR A 150 4.95 -21.87 -4.05
C THR A 150 6.48 -21.76 -4.01
N HIS A 151 7.02 -20.65 -3.48
CA HIS A 151 8.46 -20.44 -3.41
C HIS A 151 9.11 -21.42 -2.42
N PRO A 152 10.16 -22.17 -2.83
CA PRO A 152 10.74 -23.25 -2.02
C PRO A 152 11.33 -22.78 -0.69
N MET A 153 11.76 -21.51 -0.60
CA MET A 153 12.36 -20.93 0.61
C MET A 153 11.36 -20.20 1.50
N ILE A 154 10.07 -20.10 1.14
CA ILE A 154 9.06 -19.35 1.89
C ILE A 154 8.07 -20.31 2.55
N ASN A 155 7.74 -20.08 3.83
CA ASN A 155 6.76 -20.86 4.57
C ASN A 155 5.50 -20.06 4.96
N LYS A 156 5.68 -18.83 5.42
CA LYS A 156 4.59 -17.93 5.80
C LYS A 156 4.65 -16.64 4.96
N VAL A 157 3.50 -16.04 4.70
CA VAL A 157 3.43 -14.78 3.95
C VAL A 157 2.55 -13.78 4.67
N GLY A 158 3.14 -12.66 5.08
CA GLY A 158 2.44 -11.51 5.66
C GLY A 158 2.19 -10.43 4.63
N TYR A 159 1.31 -9.50 4.97
CA TYR A 159 0.91 -8.37 4.13
C TYR A 159 1.02 -7.06 4.89
N VAL A 160 1.85 -6.13 4.43
CA VAL A 160 2.00 -4.79 5.00
C VAL A 160 1.72 -3.75 3.92
N GLY A 161 0.89 -2.76 4.23
CA GLY A 161 0.58 -1.69 3.29
C GLY A 161 0.47 -0.32 3.96
N TRP A 162 0.81 0.72 3.18
CA TRP A 162 0.77 2.12 3.60
C TRP A 162 -0.34 2.89 2.90
N SER A 163 -1.08 3.74 3.64
CA SER A 163 -2.06 4.67 3.08
C SER A 163 -3.06 3.95 2.15
N GLN A 164 -3.11 4.29 0.87
CA GLN A 164 -3.95 3.61 -0.13
C GLN A 164 -3.62 2.12 -0.25
N GLY A 165 -2.34 1.73 -0.23
CA GLY A 165 -1.92 0.33 -0.19
C GLY A 165 -2.26 -0.36 1.14
N GLY A 166 -2.44 0.39 2.22
CA GLY A 166 -2.88 -0.10 3.53
C GLY A 166 -4.35 -0.55 3.58
N VAL A 167 -5.13 -0.24 2.56
CA VAL A 167 -6.52 -0.72 2.42
C VAL A 167 -6.56 -2.24 2.22
N GLY A 168 -5.66 -2.79 1.42
CA GLY A 168 -5.62 -4.22 1.09
C GLY A 168 -5.50 -5.15 2.30
N PRO A 169 -4.58 -4.93 3.26
CA PRO A 169 -4.48 -5.72 4.49
C PRO A 169 -5.79 -5.78 5.28
N ILE A 170 -6.56 -4.68 5.34
CA ILE A 170 -7.87 -4.65 6.01
C ILE A 170 -8.88 -5.47 5.22
N LEU A 171 -9.01 -5.21 3.91
CA LEU A 171 -9.98 -5.87 3.05
C LEU A 171 -9.77 -7.38 2.97
N SER A 172 -8.52 -7.85 3.11
CA SER A 172 -8.19 -9.29 3.12
C SER A 172 -8.85 -10.07 4.27
N HIS A 173 -9.38 -9.37 5.28
CA HIS A 173 -10.08 -9.97 6.42
C HIS A 173 -11.57 -10.23 6.17
N PHE A 174 -12.11 -9.75 5.06
CA PHE A 174 -13.53 -9.91 4.75
C PHE A 174 -13.77 -10.98 3.69
N PRO A 175 -14.29 -12.17 4.05
CA PRO A 175 -14.60 -13.24 3.09
C PRO A 175 -15.54 -12.78 1.97
N HIS A 176 -16.45 -11.86 2.29
CA HIS A 176 -17.31 -11.20 1.30
C HIS A 176 -16.52 -10.51 0.18
N VAL A 177 -15.34 -9.97 0.48
CA VAL A 177 -14.44 -9.31 -0.47
C VAL A 177 -13.53 -10.34 -1.15
N THR A 178 -12.88 -11.18 -0.38
CA THR A 178 -11.83 -12.08 -0.89
C THR A 178 -12.37 -13.21 -1.77
N LYS A 179 -13.66 -13.56 -1.67
CA LYS A 179 -14.31 -14.55 -2.54
C LYS A 179 -14.18 -14.26 -4.04
N PHE A 180 -14.05 -12.98 -4.42
CA PHE A 180 -13.92 -12.57 -5.82
C PHE A 180 -12.53 -12.86 -6.39
N ILE A 181 -11.50 -12.88 -5.56
CA ILE A 181 -10.13 -13.13 -5.99
C ILE A 181 -9.84 -14.63 -6.08
N ASN A 182 -10.83 -15.48 -5.75
CA ASN A 182 -10.73 -16.94 -5.70
C ASN A 182 -9.54 -17.44 -4.87
N SER A 183 -9.18 -16.69 -3.83
CA SER A 183 -8.02 -16.90 -2.98
C SER A 183 -8.28 -17.85 -1.80
N ASN A 184 -9.41 -18.59 -1.81
CA ASN A 184 -9.72 -19.57 -0.78
C ASN A 184 -8.61 -20.62 -0.59
N LYS A 185 -7.69 -20.74 -1.55
CA LYS A 185 -6.54 -21.62 -1.48
C LYS A 185 -5.44 -21.08 -0.58
N TYR A 186 -5.19 -19.76 -0.59
CA TYR A 186 -4.14 -19.12 0.19
C TYR A 186 -4.68 -17.93 0.97
N ILE A 187 -4.25 -17.81 2.22
CA ILE A 187 -4.53 -16.66 3.09
C ILE A 187 -3.21 -16.10 3.59
N PHE A 188 -3.21 -14.81 3.94
CA PHE A 188 -2.07 -14.20 4.63
C PHE A 188 -1.97 -14.73 6.06
N ASP A 189 -0.75 -14.96 6.52
CA ASP A 189 -0.49 -15.45 7.89
C ASP A 189 -0.46 -14.30 8.91
N ALA A 190 -0.26 -13.06 8.47
CA ALA A 190 -0.38 -11.83 9.24
C ALA A 190 -0.67 -10.63 8.31
N ALA A 191 -1.34 -9.60 8.80
CA ALA A 191 -1.62 -8.40 8.05
C ALA A 191 -1.38 -7.14 8.89
N ILE A 192 -0.78 -6.10 8.28
CA ILE A 192 -0.47 -4.83 8.95
C ILE A 192 -0.83 -3.68 8.01
N SER A 193 -1.56 -2.73 8.53
CA SER A 193 -2.06 -1.56 7.79
C SER A 193 -1.57 -0.29 8.47
N ILE A 194 -0.81 0.55 7.76
CA ILE A 194 -0.17 1.75 8.29
C ILE A 194 -0.87 2.97 7.68
N TYR A 195 -1.48 3.78 8.52
CA TYR A 195 -2.32 4.96 8.22
C TYR A 195 -3.23 4.76 6.99
N PRO A 196 -4.07 3.68 6.99
CA PRO A 196 -4.93 3.34 5.86
C PRO A 196 -6.16 4.24 5.76
N TYR A 197 -6.79 4.25 4.58
CA TYR A 197 -8.16 4.70 4.47
C TYR A 197 -9.12 3.62 5.01
N CYS A 198 -10.02 3.98 5.92
CA CYS A 198 -10.95 3.07 6.60
C CYS A 198 -12.44 3.39 6.36
N GLY A 199 -12.77 4.20 5.37
CA GLY A 199 -14.15 4.60 5.06
C GLY A 199 -14.99 3.51 4.39
N PHE A 200 -14.88 2.26 4.87
CA PHE A 200 -15.60 1.10 4.37
C PHE A 200 -16.57 0.54 5.40
N THR A 201 -17.62 -0.13 4.90
CA THR A 201 -18.48 -0.99 5.69
C THR A 201 -18.83 -2.25 4.91
N PHE A 202 -19.23 -3.30 5.64
CA PHE A 202 -19.55 -4.60 5.06
C PHE A 202 -20.82 -5.16 5.70
N PRO A 203 -21.59 -5.99 4.98
CA PRO A 203 -22.81 -6.59 5.53
C PRO A 203 -22.51 -7.62 6.64
N ASP A 204 -21.35 -8.30 6.56
CA ASP A 204 -21.02 -9.43 7.43
C ASP A 204 -19.96 -9.05 8.48
N LYS A 205 -20.09 -9.65 9.69
CA LYS A 205 -19.15 -9.49 10.81
C LYS A 205 -18.14 -10.63 10.92
N MET A 206 -17.81 -11.30 9.84
CA MET A 206 -16.94 -12.48 9.89
C MET A 206 -15.54 -12.16 9.37
N PRO A 207 -14.67 -11.58 10.19
CA PRO A 207 -13.26 -11.47 9.84
C PRO A 207 -12.64 -12.86 9.72
N THR A 208 -11.58 -12.97 8.93
CA THR A 208 -10.75 -14.19 8.90
C THR A 208 -9.98 -14.32 10.23
N ASN A 209 -9.47 -15.51 10.50
CA ASN A 209 -8.63 -15.74 11.69
C ASN A 209 -7.20 -15.17 11.56
N THR A 210 -6.88 -14.45 10.51
CA THR A 210 -5.57 -13.82 10.29
C THR A 210 -5.35 -12.70 11.32
N PRO A 211 -4.20 -12.66 12.02
CA PRO A 211 -3.87 -11.52 12.84
C PRO A 211 -3.78 -10.22 12.02
N LEU A 212 -4.42 -9.13 12.52
CA LEU A 212 -4.40 -7.80 11.88
C LEU A 212 -3.93 -6.73 12.86
N LEU A 213 -3.01 -5.88 12.42
CA LEU A 213 -2.62 -4.66 13.10
C LEU A 213 -2.97 -3.45 12.22
N MET A 214 -3.81 -2.57 12.73
CA MET A 214 -4.07 -1.26 12.13
C MET A 214 -3.33 -0.20 12.95
N ILE A 215 -2.48 0.58 12.31
CA ILE A 215 -1.72 1.68 12.91
C ILE A 215 -2.19 2.98 12.27
N THR A 216 -2.61 3.95 13.07
CA THR A 216 -3.07 5.26 12.61
C THR A 216 -2.30 6.36 13.32
N GLY A 217 -2.29 7.56 12.75
CA GLY A 217 -1.81 8.76 13.42
C GLY A 217 -2.98 9.58 13.95
N ASP A 218 -2.88 10.11 15.16
CA ASP A 218 -3.93 10.91 15.79
C ASP A 218 -4.12 12.29 15.13
N GLU A 219 -3.08 12.82 14.48
CA GLU A 219 -3.11 14.06 13.70
C GLU A 219 -3.21 13.84 12.19
N ASP A 220 -3.52 12.62 11.74
CA ASP A 220 -3.67 12.32 10.32
C ASP A 220 -4.97 12.92 9.77
N MET A 221 -4.81 13.96 8.96
CA MET A 221 -5.94 14.63 8.29
C MET A 221 -6.28 14.01 6.93
N LEU A 222 -5.36 13.26 6.31
CA LEU A 222 -5.62 12.65 5.00
C LEU A 222 -6.52 11.43 5.14
N THR A 223 -6.16 10.53 6.05
CA THR A 223 -6.90 9.31 6.38
C THR A 223 -7.18 9.29 7.89
N PRO A 224 -8.17 10.09 8.34
CA PRO A 224 -8.39 10.32 9.76
C PRO A 224 -8.60 9.03 10.56
N GLU A 225 -7.94 8.95 11.71
CA GLU A 225 -8.01 7.82 12.64
C GLU A 225 -9.44 7.42 13.00
N GLN A 226 -10.35 8.38 13.09
CA GLN A 226 -11.73 8.14 13.51
C GLN A 226 -12.44 7.11 12.61
N ALA A 227 -12.16 7.13 11.30
CA ALA A 227 -12.73 6.14 10.38
C ALA A 227 -12.24 4.71 10.70
N CYS A 228 -10.94 4.55 11.01
CA CYS A 228 -10.36 3.26 11.40
C CYS A 228 -10.86 2.81 12.78
N ARG A 229 -11.02 3.72 13.73
CA ARG A 229 -11.58 3.45 15.05
C ARG A 229 -13.02 2.95 14.94
N ASN A 230 -13.83 3.58 14.09
CA ASN A 230 -15.20 3.15 13.82
C ASN A 230 -15.27 1.76 13.18
N LEU A 231 -14.42 1.52 12.16
CA LEU A 231 -14.32 0.22 11.50
C LEU A 231 -13.91 -0.87 12.50
N TYR A 232 -12.88 -0.62 13.31
CA TYR A 232 -12.43 -1.54 14.36
C TYR A 232 -13.54 -1.85 15.36
N SER A 233 -14.23 -0.83 15.86
CA SER A 233 -15.30 -0.99 16.86
C SER A 233 -16.48 -1.79 16.30
N LYS A 234 -16.78 -1.62 15.02
CA LYS A 234 -17.92 -2.29 14.38
C LYS A 234 -17.65 -3.76 14.05
N PHE A 235 -16.45 -4.08 13.56
CA PHE A 235 -16.17 -5.40 13.00
C PHE A 235 -15.19 -6.24 13.80
N PHE A 236 -14.26 -5.62 14.54
CA PHE A 236 -13.09 -6.29 15.10
C PHE A 236 -13.02 -6.25 16.63
N LYS A 237 -13.86 -5.44 17.28
CA LYS A 237 -13.83 -5.32 18.74
C LYS A 237 -14.12 -6.67 19.41
N GLY A 238 -13.20 -7.09 20.29
CA GLY A 238 -13.29 -8.37 21.02
C GLY A 238 -12.52 -9.51 20.34
N ASP A 239 -12.02 -9.34 19.11
CA ASP A 239 -11.08 -10.28 18.49
C ASP A 239 -9.69 -10.06 19.06
N GLY A 240 -9.16 -11.05 19.79
CA GLY A 240 -7.85 -10.93 20.42
C GLY A 240 -6.66 -10.89 19.46
N LYS A 241 -6.87 -11.24 18.18
CA LYS A 241 -5.85 -11.24 17.12
C LYS A 241 -5.80 -9.92 16.34
N ILE A 242 -6.86 -9.11 16.44
CA ILE A 242 -6.98 -7.85 15.69
C ILE A 242 -6.75 -6.68 16.64
N LYS A 243 -5.90 -5.74 16.23
CA LYS A 243 -5.52 -4.57 17.02
C LYS A 243 -5.59 -3.30 16.20
N HIS A 244 -6.03 -2.23 16.85
CA HIS A 244 -5.89 -0.87 16.37
C HIS A 244 -5.05 -0.07 17.36
N ILE A 245 -4.02 0.61 16.85
CA ILE A 245 -3.10 1.44 17.64
C ILE A 245 -3.03 2.82 17.01
N SER A 246 -3.27 3.83 17.82
CA SER A 246 -3.06 5.23 17.47
C SER A 246 -1.65 5.65 17.89
N ILE A 247 -0.96 6.35 17.02
CA ILE A 247 0.36 6.93 17.27
C ILE A 247 0.19 8.43 17.50
N GLU A 248 0.69 8.90 18.65
CA GLU A 248 0.58 10.29 19.06
C GLU A 248 1.44 11.23 18.20
N ASN A 249 0.93 12.45 17.96
CA ASN A 249 1.60 13.51 17.19
C ASN A 249 2.01 13.05 15.76
N ALA A 250 1.22 12.16 15.16
CA ALA A 250 1.51 11.52 13.89
C ALA A 250 0.57 12.01 12.78
N HIS A 251 1.08 12.87 11.89
CA HIS A 251 0.41 13.26 10.65
C HIS A 251 0.53 12.19 9.57
N HIS A 252 -0.22 12.28 8.47
CA HIS A 252 -0.05 11.37 7.34
C HIS A 252 1.39 11.38 6.81
N GLY A 253 1.97 10.18 6.62
CA GLY A 253 3.35 10.04 6.16
C GLY A 253 4.40 10.39 7.22
N TYR A 254 4.06 10.31 8.51
CA TYR A 254 4.96 10.62 9.63
C TYR A 254 6.27 9.81 9.62
N ASP A 255 6.31 8.71 8.91
CA ASP A 255 7.49 7.84 8.77
C ASP A 255 8.40 8.21 7.58
N ASN A 256 8.05 9.23 6.81
CA ASN A 256 8.81 9.71 5.66
C ASN A 256 9.74 10.89 6.04
N PRO A 257 11.09 10.68 6.16
CA PRO A 257 12.02 11.74 6.56
C PRO A 257 12.06 12.95 5.63
N PHE A 258 11.62 12.82 4.36
CA PHE A 258 11.54 13.95 3.44
C PHE A 258 10.48 14.98 3.82
N LEU A 259 9.59 14.64 4.77
CA LEU A 259 8.58 15.53 5.33
C LEU A 259 9.03 16.23 6.62
N TYR A 260 10.36 16.31 6.88
CA TYR A 260 10.93 16.83 8.14
C TYR A 260 10.38 18.21 8.52
N PHE A 261 10.35 19.16 7.58
CA PHE A 261 9.84 20.50 7.86
C PHE A 261 8.30 20.58 7.94
N GLY A 262 7.61 19.54 7.51
CA GLY A 262 6.16 19.54 7.38
C GLY A 262 5.66 20.49 6.28
N PHE A 263 4.56 20.12 5.65
CA PHE A 263 3.92 20.93 4.60
C PHE A 263 2.41 20.83 4.75
N THR A 264 1.71 21.91 4.42
CA THR A 264 0.28 21.87 4.16
C THR A 264 0.09 21.71 2.65
N LEU A 265 -0.62 20.68 2.24
CA LEU A 265 -0.88 20.37 0.85
C LEU A 265 -2.33 20.78 0.54
N ASP A 266 -2.52 22.04 0.10
CA ASP A 266 -3.84 22.66 -0.06
C ASP A 266 -4.75 21.91 -1.05
N ASN A 267 -4.16 21.22 -2.02
CA ASN A 267 -4.90 20.46 -3.04
C ASN A 267 -5.21 19.01 -2.67
N LEU A 268 -4.71 18.51 -1.56
CA LEU A 268 -5.04 17.15 -1.13
C LEU A 268 -6.38 17.11 -0.40
N PRO A 269 -7.21 16.10 -0.71
CA PRO A 269 -8.46 15.89 0.00
C PRO A 269 -8.21 15.31 1.39
N SER A 270 -8.78 15.92 2.43
CA SER A 270 -8.88 15.34 3.77
C SER A 270 -10.16 14.52 3.84
N LEU A 271 -10.02 13.21 4.03
CA LEU A 271 -11.13 12.24 3.97
C LEU A 271 -11.93 12.20 5.28
N VAL A 272 -12.26 13.37 5.83
CA VAL A 272 -12.96 13.52 7.10
C VAL A 272 -14.48 13.44 6.99
N VAL A 273 -15.04 13.62 5.80
CA VAL A 273 -16.49 13.60 5.59
C VAL A 273 -16.97 12.15 5.53
N THR A 274 -17.71 11.74 6.53
CA THR A 274 -18.25 10.38 6.65
C THR A 274 -19.76 10.42 6.76
N ASN A 275 -20.46 10.11 5.70
CA ASN A 275 -21.90 9.87 5.66
C ASN A 275 -22.20 8.68 4.75
N ASN A 276 -23.47 8.33 4.55
CA ASN A 276 -23.83 7.18 3.72
C ASN A 276 -23.38 7.33 2.26
N ASP A 277 -23.35 8.57 1.73
CA ASP A 277 -22.89 8.83 0.37
C ASP A 277 -21.36 8.72 0.24
N CYS A 278 -20.63 8.81 1.36
CA CYS A 278 -19.16 8.78 1.41
C CYS A 278 -18.62 7.46 1.95
N THR A 279 -19.47 6.59 2.49
CA THR A 279 -19.07 5.28 3.01
C THR A 279 -19.13 4.25 1.88
N LEU A 280 -18.00 3.55 1.67
CA LEU A 280 -17.86 2.56 0.62
C LEU A 280 -18.22 1.16 1.10
N THR A 281 -18.71 0.34 0.16
CA THR A 281 -18.87 -1.10 0.33
C THR A 281 -18.64 -1.82 -1.00
N ILE A 282 -18.52 -3.15 -0.94
CA ILE A 282 -18.41 -3.98 -2.13
C ILE A 282 -19.77 -4.62 -2.39
N SER A 283 -20.27 -4.43 -3.61
CA SER A 283 -21.54 -5.02 -4.06
C SER A 283 -21.47 -6.54 -4.19
N LYS A 284 -22.60 -7.18 -4.44
CA LYS A 284 -22.68 -8.62 -4.75
C LYS A 284 -21.92 -9.01 -6.01
N THR A 285 -21.73 -8.07 -6.93
CA THR A 285 -21.00 -8.25 -8.21
C THR A 285 -19.54 -7.81 -8.14
N GLY A 286 -19.04 -7.39 -6.96
CA GLY A 286 -17.64 -6.98 -6.80
C GLY A 286 -17.38 -5.51 -7.05
N ARG A 287 -18.36 -4.71 -7.43
CA ARG A 287 -18.21 -3.28 -7.71
C ARG A 287 -18.10 -2.46 -6.41
N ILE A 288 -17.33 -1.37 -6.46
CA ILE A 288 -17.24 -0.42 -5.35
C ILE A 288 -18.46 0.51 -5.43
N ILE A 289 -19.27 0.51 -4.39
CA ILE A 289 -20.46 1.36 -4.31
C ILE A 289 -20.50 2.12 -3.00
N THR A 290 -21.21 3.25 -2.96
CA THR A 290 -21.57 3.93 -1.71
C THR A 290 -22.74 3.20 -1.02
N LEU A 291 -23.04 3.53 0.23
CA LEU A 291 -24.23 3.00 0.91
C LEU A 291 -25.55 3.48 0.31
N THR A 292 -25.51 4.52 -0.55
CA THR A 292 -26.65 4.97 -1.36
C THR A 292 -26.68 4.35 -2.75
N ASN A 293 -25.91 3.26 -2.96
CA ASN A 293 -25.79 2.50 -4.21
C ASN A 293 -25.23 3.30 -5.41
N LYS A 294 -24.52 4.40 -5.19
CA LYS A 294 -23.79 5.06 -6.27
C LYS A 294 -22.53 4.24 -6.60
N ASP A 295 -22.39 3.83 -7.85
CA ASP A 295 -21.20 3.13 -8.35
C ASP A 295 -20.03 4.10 -8.49
N VAL A 296 -18.88 3.75 -7.91
CA VAL A 296 -17.63 4.51 -7.92
C VAL A 296 -16.43 3.64 -8.33
N SER A 297 -16.72 2.58 -9.09
CA SER A 297 -15.73 1.57 -9.51
C SER A 297 -14.80 2.02 -10.64
N VAL A 298 -14.85 3.28 -11.02
CA VAL A 298 -13.98 3.84 -12.06
C VAL A 298 -13.37 5.16 -11.62
N PRO A 299 -12.19 5.53 -12.13
CA PRO A 299 -11.47 6.73 -11.69
C PRO A 299 -12.29 8.02 -11.68
N GLY A 300 -13.07 8.31 -12.73
CA GLY A 300 -13.90 9.51 -12.80
C GLY A 300 -14.98 9.58 -11.72
N ALA A 301 -15.70 8.48 -11.50
CA ALA A 301 -16.73 8.40 -10.48
C ALA A 301 -16.16 8.54 -9.07
N SER A 302 -14.97 7.97 -8.80
CA SER A 302 -14.29 8.14 -7.52
C SER A 302 -13.74 9.55 -7.31
N SER A 303 -13.39 10.28 -8.37
CA SER A 303 -13.00 11.68 -8.28
C SER A 303 -14.16 12.56 -7.82
N GLU A 304 -15.36 12.41 -8.37
CA GLU A 304 -16.55 13.10 -7.91
C GLU A 304 -16.90 12.78 -6.45
N LEU A 305 -16.70 11.52 -6.04
CA LEU A 305 -16.90 11.12 -4.66
C LEU A 305 -15.94 11.87 -3.74
N LEU A 306 -14.65 11.92 -4.08
CA LEU A 306 -13.65 12.65 -3.29
C LEU A 306 -13.96 14.15 -3.19
N ASP A 307 -14.41 14.79 -4.26
CA ASP A 307 -14.77 16.20 -4.23
C ASP A 307 -15.94 16.50 -3.27
N ARG A 308 -16.87 15.56 -3.11
CA ARG A 308 -18.01 15.70 -2.19
C ARG A 308 -17.72 15.24 -0.76
N CYS A 309 -16.82 14.28 -0.61
CA CYS A 309 -16.58 13.58 0.66
C CYS A 309 -15.29 14.00 1.35
N SER A 310 -14.67 15.08 0.90
CA SER A 310 -13.45 15.60 1.51
C SER A 310 -13.48 17.11 1.65
N ILE A 311 -12.63 17.62 2.53
CA ILE A 311 -12.24 19.03 2.58
C ILE A 311 -10.80 19.13 2.09
N ARG A 312 -10.44 20.29 1.51
CA ARG A 312 -9.09 20.52 0.99
C ARG A 312 -8.17 21.00 2.11
N GLY A 313 -6.90 20.67 1.97
CA GLY A 313 -5.83 21.04 2.90
C GLY A 313 -5.49 19.94 3.88
N VAL A 314 -4.32 19.34 3.68
CA VAL A 314 -3.81 18.25 4.52
C VAL A 314 -2.40 18.60 4.98
N LYS A 315 -2.18 18.60 6.28
CA LYS A 315 -0.84 18.71 6.85
C LYS A 315 -0.18 17.34 6.84
N VAL A 316 1.05 17.29 6.30
CA VAL A 316 1.93 16.13 6.34
C VAL A 316 3.21 16.52 7.04
N LYS A 317 3.75 15.66 7.92
CA LYS A 317 4.96 15.97 8.68
C LYS A 317 5.62 14.69 9.15
N TYR A 318 6.95 14.64 9.02
CA TYR A 318 7.75 13.58 9.63
C TYR A 318 7.78 13.70 11.16
N ASN A 319 7.72 12.55 11.82
CA ASN A 319 7.93 12.44 13.25
C ASN A 319 8.76 11.19 13.54
N SER A 320 10.00 11.38 14.01
CA SER A 320 10.94 10.28 14.27
C SER A 320 10.46 9.33 15.37
N GLU A 321 9.82 9.86 16.42
CA GLU A 321 9.31 9.04 17.53
C GLU A 321 8.10 8.20 17.07
N ALA A 322 7.17 8.82 16.31
CA ALA A 322 6.04 8.11 15.71
C ALA A 322 6.51 6.98 14.79
N ARG A 323 7.52 7.24 13.95
CA ARG A 323 8.13 6.23 13.10
C ARG A 323 8.72 5.09 13.92
N LYS A 324 9.58 5.42 14.92
CA LYS A 324 10.21 4.42 15.79
C LYS A 324 9.18 3.58 16.53
N LYS A 325 8.10 4.21 17.01
CA LYS A 325 7.00 3.51 17.66
C LYS A 325 6.28 2.56 16.71
N THR A 326 6.06 2.98 15.46
CA THR A 326 5.47 2.13 14.41
C THR A 326 6.36 0.90 14.12
N GLU A 327 7.66 1.10 13.96
CA GLU A 327 8.64 0.03 13.75
C GLU A 327 8.63 -0.98 14.92
N GLU A 328 8.62 -0.49 16.16
CA GLU A 328 8.52 -1.31 17.37
C GLU A 328 7.23 -2.13 17.43
N VAL A 329 6.10 -1.46 17.23
CA VAL A 329 4.77 -2.09 17.29
C VAL A 329 4.60 -3.16 16.19
N LEU A 330 5.11 -2.87 14.99
CA LEU A 330 5.11 -3.81 13.86
C LEU A 330 5.90 -5.08 14.19
N LEU A 331 7.14 -4.94 14.66
CA LEU A 331 7.98 -6.10 15.00
C LEU A 331 7.41 -6.91 16.17
N ASN A 332 6.93 -6.24 17.22
CA ASN A 332 6.29 -6.89 18.36
C ASN A 332 5.03 -7.66 17.94
N PHE A 333 4.25 -7.12 17.00
CA PHE A 333 3.07 -7.80 16.47
C PHE A 333 3.43 -9.07 15.70
N LEU A 334 4.44 -9.01 14.82
CA LEU A 334 4.92 -10.17 14.08
C LEU A 334 5.45 -11.27 15.02
N THR A 335 6.27 -10.90 15.99
CA THR A 335 6.83 -11.83 16.98
C THR A 335 5.75 -12.48 17.82
N LYS A 336 4.80 -11.69 18.36
CA LYS A 336 3.69 -12.19 19.20
C LYS A 336 2.79 -13.18 18.47
N ASN A 337 2.60 -13.01 17.17
CA ASN A 337 1.80 -13.90 16.33
C ASN A 337 2.63 -15.04 15.71
N GLN A 338 3.84 -15.28 16.20
CA GLN A 338 4.71 -16.36 15.76
C GLN A 338 4.94 -16.36 14.24
N PHE A 339 5.09 -15.16 13.70
CA PHE A 339 5.31 -14.98 12.26
C PHE A 339 6.80 -15.14 11.86
N ASN A 340 7.60 -15.80 12.67
CA ASN A 340 9.04 -16.02 12.46
C ASN A 340 9.31 -17.25 11.60
#